data_992ef026154b2da1ed99dc3f0825048d
#
_entry.id   992ef026154b2da1ed99dc3f0825048d
#
_cell.length_a   1.000
_cell.length_b   1.000
_cell.length_c   1.000
_cell.angle_alpha   90.00
_cell.angle_beta   90.00
_cell.angle_gamma   90.00
#
_symmetry.space_group_name_H-M   'P 1'
#
loop_
_entity.id
_entity.type
_entity.pdbx_description
1 polymer ?
#
loop_
_entity_poly.entity_id
_entity_poly.type
_entity_poly.pdbx_seq_one_letter_code
_entity_poly.pdbx_strand_id
1 'polypeptide(L)'
;MSDCLFCKISAGDIPAEVVKENETVLAFRDINPQAPTHILVIPRKHIDSTLDFTQDNANVLADIALLAQEIARDEGIDNSGYRWVINTGIDAGQTVFHIHLHLLGGRPMTWPPG
;
A
#
# COMPACT_ATOMS: atom_id res chain seq x y z
N MET A 1 -6.36 -20.78 -7.58
CA MET A 1 -6.22 -20.59 -6.14
C MET A 1 -4.95 -19.80 -5.86
N SER A 2 -5.05 -18.75 -5.10
CA SER A 2 -3.91 -17.88 -4.85
C SER A 2 -3.25 -18.22 -3.52
N ASP A 3 -1.90 -18.29 -3.54
CA ASP A 3 -1.11 -18.33 -2.31
C ASP A 3 -0.73 -16.94 -1.83
N CYS A 4 -1.20 -15.91 -2.52
CA CYS A 4 -0.86 -14.52 -2.22
C CYS A 4 -1.50 -14.09 -0.90
N LEU A 5 -0.66 -13.66 0.03
CA LEU A 5 -1.11 -13.16 1.34
C LEU A 5 -2.11 -12.01 1.18
N PHE A 6 -1.82 -11.07 0.27
CA PHE A 6 -2.66 -9.88 0.10
C PHE A 6 -3.97 -10.19 -0.62
N CYS A 7 -3.97 -11.17 -1.52
CA CYS A 7 -5.24 -11.67 -2.09
C CYS A 7 -6.12 -12.26 -0.99
N LYS A 8 -5.53 -12.99 -0.05
CA LYS A 8 -6.25 -13.59 1.07
C LYS A 8 -6.80 -12.52 2.03
N ILE A 9 -6.03 -11.49 2.29
CA ILE A 9 -6.47 -10.35 3.10
C ILE A 9 -7.64 -9.64 2.40
N SER A 10 -7.52 -9.39 1.11
CA SER A 10 -8.56 -8.74 0.33
C SER A 10 -9.86 -9.55 0.30
N ALA A 11 -9.74 -10.87 0.27
CA ALA A 11 -10.90 -11.76 0.29
C ALA A 11 -11.51 -11.96 1.68
N GLY A 12 -10.84 -11.48 2.74
CA GLY A 12 -11.29 -11.67 4.11
C GLY A 12 -10.91 -13.01 4.71
N ASP A 13 -10.06 -13.79 4.05
CA ASP A 13 -9.65 -15.12 4.51
C ASP A 13 -8.59 -15.04 5.62
N ILE A 14 -7.82 -13.96 5.66
CA ILE A 14 -6.82 -13.68 6.70
C ILE A 14 -7.17 -12.35 7.32
N PRO A 15 -7.22 -12.26 8.67
CA PRO A 15 -7.55 -11.00 9.34
C PRO A 15 -6.45 -9.95 9.14
N ALA A 16 -6.88 -8.69 9.04
CA ALA A 16 -6.00 -7.53 9.00
C ALA A 16 -6.74 -6.36 9.63
N GLU A 17 -5.99 -5.38 10.10
CA GLU A 17 -6.57 -4.16 10.63
C GLU A 17 -6.87 -3.21 9.47
N VAL A 18 -8.05 -3.37 8.88
CA VAL A 18 -8.49 -2.58 7.73
C VAL A 18 -8.77 -1.14 8.19
N VAL A 19 -8.19 -0.19 7.48
CA VAL A 19 -8.35 1.24 7.75
C VAL A 19 -9.45 1.83 6.86
N LYS A 20 -9.42 1.49 5.58
CA LYS A 20 -10.38 2.01 4.61
C LYS A 20 -10.35 1.12 3.37
N GLU A 21 -11.48 1.04 2.69
CA GLU A 21 -11.58 0.21 1.48
C GLU A 21 -12.68 0.73 0.57
N ASN A 22 -12.59 0.35 -0.69
CA ASN A 22 -13.67 0.54 -1.66
C ASN A 22 -13.69 -0.65 -2.62
N GLU A 23 -14.34 -0.51 -3.76
CA GLU A 23 -14.52 -1.63 -4.71
C GLU A 23 -13.22 -2.09 -5.35
N THR A 24 -12.22 -1.21 -5.46
CA THR A 24 -10.99 -1.49 -6.21
C THR A 24 -9.76 -1.62 -5.34
N VAL A 25 -9.72 -0.97 -4.18
CA VAL A 25 -8.54 -0.94 -3.32
C VAL A 25 -8.90 -1.14 -1.85
N LEU A 26 -7.92 -1.62 -1.10
CA LEU A 26 -8.04 -1.91 0.32
C LEU A 26 -6.79 -1.39 1.03
N ALA A 27 -6.98 -0.78 2.19
CA ALA A 27 -5.87 -0.29 3.01
C ALA A 27 -5.95 -0.90 4.40
N PHE A 28 -4.79 -1.36 4.91
CA PHE A 28 -4.69 -1.95 6.24
C PHE A 28 -3.34 -1.61 6.87
N ARG A 29 -3.28 -1.66 8.19
CA ARG A 29 -2.06 -1.32 8.92
C ARG A 29 -1.03 -2.42 8.79
N ASP A 30 0.24 -2.01 8.61
CA ASP A 30 1.36 -2.95 8.61
C ASP A 30 1.53 -3.50 10.03
N ILE A 31 1.70 -4.83 10.15
CA ILE A 31 1.88 -5.48 11.45
C ILE A 31 3.26 -5.22 12.05
N ASN A 32 4.20 -4.74 11.23
CA ASN A 32 5.55 -4.38 11.67
C ASN A 32 5.81 -2.93 11.27
N PRO A 33 5.15 -1.95 11.92
CA PRO A 33 5.20 -0.57 11.46
C PRO A 33 6.59 0.04 11.60
N GLN A 34 6.99 0.78 10.59
CA GLN A 34 8.27 1.50 10.54
C GLN A 34 8.08 3.00 10.82
N ALA A 35 6.86 3.42 11.09
CA ALA A 35 6.50 4.79 11.45
C ALA A 35 5.20 4.74 12.27
N PRO A 36 4.86 5.81 13.02
CA PRO A 36 3.60 5.86 13.75
C PRO A 36 2.38 5.60 12.88
N THR A 37 2.39 6.12 11.64
CA THR A 37 1.44 5.73 10.61
C THR A 37 2.18 4.92 9.57
N HIS A 38 1.85 3.65 9.43
CA HIS A 38 2.39 2.78 8.39
C HIS A 38 1.27 1.90 7.88
N ILE A 39 0.73 2.28 6.74
CA ILE A 39 -0.45 1.67 6.15
C ILE A 39 -0.09 1.18 4.75
N LEU A 40 -0.57 0.00 4.41
CA LEU A 40 -0.40 -0.59 3.09
C LEU A 40 -1.69 -0.38 2.30
N VAL A 41 -1.56 0.11 1.08
CA VAL A 41 -2.70 0.27 0.16
C VAL A 41 -2.48 -0.67 -1.01
N ILE A 42 -3.41 -1.58 -1.22
CA ILE A 42 -3.31 -2.62 -2.24
C ILE A 42 -4.50 -2.58 -3.18
N PRO A 43 -4.32 -2.97 -4.44
CA PRO A 43 -5.46 -3.26 -5.31
C PRO A 43 -6.06 -4.60 -4.92
N ARG A 44 -7.37 -4.75 -5.09
CA ARG A 44 -8.02 -6.06 -4.87
C ARG A 44 -7.61 -7.05 -5.95
N LYS A 45 -7.44 -6.54 -7.19
CA LYS A 45 -6.96 -7.34 -8.30
C LYS A 45 -5.48 -7.61 -8.11
N HIS A 46 -5.06 -8.86 -8.30
CA HIS A 46 -3.65 -9.24 -8.17
C HIS A 46 -2.82 -8.68 -9.33
N ILE A 47 -1.80 -7.92 -9.00
CA ILE A 47 -0.77 -7.43 -9.91
C ILE A 47 0.53 -7.63 -9.16
N ASP A 48 1.49 -8.36 -9.72
CA ASP A 48 2.71 -8.74 -9.00
C ASP A 48 3.55 -7.54 -8.60
N SER A 49 3.81 -6.63 -9.55
CA SER A 49 4.69 -5.48 -9.31
C SER A 49 4.40 -4.36 -10.29
N THR A 50 5.12 -3.24 -10.13
CA THR A 50 5.01 -2.11 -11.06
C THR A 50 5.43 -2.49 -12.47
N LEU A 51 6.24 -3.54 -12.65
CA LEU A 51 6.66 -4.01 -13.97
C LEU A 51 5.51 -4.66 -14.75
N ASP A 52 4.43 -5.00 -14.06
CA ASP A 52 3.29 -5.67 -14.68
C ASP A 52 2.16 -4.71 -15.04
N PHE A 53 2.38 -3.41 -14.89
CA PHE A 53 1.42 -2.40 -15.36
C PHE A 53 1.29 -2.43 -16.87
N THR A 54 0.06 -2.32 -17.32
CA THR A 54 -0.31 -2.18 -18.73
C THR A 54 -1.25 -0.97 -18.86
N GLN A 55 -1.58 -0.59 -20.08
CA GLN A 55 -2.57 0.47 -20.28
C GLN A 55 -3.94 0.09 -19.73
N ASP A 56 -4.23 -1.21 -19.65
CA ASP A 56 -5.53 -1.69 -19.18
C ASP A 56 -5.65 -1.70 -17.65
N ASN A 57 -4.53 -1.84 -16.92
CA ASN A 57 -4.57 -1.97 -15.46
C ASN A 57 -3.88 -0.83 -14.71
N ALA A 58 -3.12 0.04 -15.38
CA ALA A 58 -2.35 1.09 -14.72
C ALA A 58 -3.23 2.12 -13.99
N ASN A 59 -4.50 2.22 -14.34
CA ASN A 59 -5.44 3.12 -13.67
C ASN A 59 -5.66 2.74 -12.19
N VAL A 60 -5.32 1.52 -11.79
CA VAL A 60 -5.40 1.12 -10.38
C VAL A 60 -4.44 1.94 -9.53
N LEU A 61 -3.34 2.44 -10.11
CA LEU A 61 -2.42 3.30 -9.37
C LEU A 61 -3.08 4.61 -8.95
N ALA A 62 -3.95 5.16 -9.79
CA ALA A 62 -4.72 6.34 -9.42
C ALA A 62 -5.67 6.03 -8.24
N ASP A 63 -6.31 4.87 -8.26
CA ASP A 63 -7.18 4.46 -7.16
C ASP A 63 -6.41 4.30 -5.86
N ILE A 64 -5.22 3.70 -5.92
CA ILE A 64 -4.32 3.58 -4.78
C ILE A 64 -3.94 4.97 -4.26
N ALA A 65 -3.55 5.87 -5.16
CA ALA A 65 -3.11 7.22 -4.81
C ALA A 65 -4.23 8.01 -4.11
N LEU A 66 -5.44 7.93 -4.63
CA LEU A 66 -6.56 8.68 -4.05
C LEU A 66 -6.94 8.14 -2.67
N LEU A 67 -6.94 6.83 -2.48
CA LEU A 67 -7.22 6.27 -1.17
C LEU A 67 -6.12 6.62 -0.16
N ALA A 68 -4.86 6.53 -0.57
CA ALA A 68 -3.73 6.90 0.28
C ALA A 68 -3.79 8.36 0.70
N GLN A 69 -4.15 9.24 -0.22
CA GLN A 69 -4.32 10.67 0.07
C GLN A 69 -5.42 10.90 1.11
N GLU A 70 -6.54 10.24 0.95
CA GLU A 70 -7.67 10.35 1.86
C GLU A 70 -7.29 9.87 3.27
N ILE A 71 -6.58 8.73 3.35
CA ILE A 71 -6.11 8.18 4.61
C ILE A 71 -5.12 9.12 5.28
N ALA A 72 -4.22 9.75 4.53
CA ALA A 72 -3.27 10.71 5.08
C ALA A 72 -3.98 11.87 5.79
N ARG A 73 -5.07 12.35 5.23
CA ARG A 73 -5.90 13.37 5.88
C ARG A 73 -6.57 12.84 7.13
N ASP A 74 -7.14 11.64 7.06
CA ASP A 74 -7.82 11.02 8.20
C ASP A 74 -6.86 10.77 9.36
N GLU A 75 -5.61 10.39 9.05
CA GLU A 75 -4.57 10.13 10.05
C GLU A 75 -3.91 11.42 10.57
N GLY A 76 -4.23 12.56 9.99
CA GLY A 76 -3.70 13.85 10.42
C GLY A 76 -2.24 14.08 10.04
N ILE A 77 -1.73 13.39 9.03
CA ILE A 77 -0.34 13.53 8.60
C ILE A 77 -0.19 14.38 7.33
N ASP A 78 -1.29 14.91 6.80
CA ASP A 78 -1.27 15.71 5.57
C ASP A 78 -0.52 17.04 5.74
N ASN A 79 -0.59 17.69 6.90
CA ASN A 79 0.11 18.94 7.14
C ASN A 79 1.60 18.76 7.40
N SER A 80 1.96 17.76 8.21
CA SER A 80 3.38 17.52 8.54
C SER A 80 4.12 16.81 7.42
N GLY A 81 3.39 16.08 6.59
CA GLY A 81 3.97 15.37 5.47
C GLY A 81 4.08 13.87 5.69
N TYR A 82 4.23 13.17 4.58
CA TYR A 82 4.30 11.72 4.59
C TYR A 82 5.08 11.25 3.36
N ARG A 83 5.39 9.97 3.33
CA ARG A 83 6.11 9.36 2.21
C ARG A 83 5.32 8.19 1.67
N TRP A 84 5.31 8.05 0.35
CA TRP A 84 4.83 6.86 -0.33
C TRP A 84 6.03 6.05 -0.83
N VAL A 85 5.96 4.74 -0.66
CA VAL A 85 6.98 3.83 -1.19
C VAL A 85 6.26 2.67 -1.87
N ILE A 86 6.67 2.38 -3.11
CA ILE A 86 6.28 1.17 -3.82
C ILE A 86 7.56 0.47 -4.21
N ASN A 87 7.80 -0.71 -3.64
CA ASN A 87 8.99 -1.49 -3.93
C ASN A 87 8.72 -2.44 -5.10
N THR A 88 9.70 -2.57 -5.97
CA THR A 88 9.63 -3.49 -7.12
C THR A 88 10.88 -4.35 -7.14
N GLY A 89 10.69 -5.66 -6.99
CA GLY A 89 11.77 -6.61 -7.08
C GLY A 89 12.59 -6.77 -5.80
N ILE A 90 13.54 -7.69 -5.85
CA ILE A 90 14.31 -8.13 -4.69
C ILE A 90 15.18 -7.02 -4.13
N ASP A 91 15.89 -6.29 -5.00
CA ASP A 91 16.81 -5.25 -4.55
C ASP A 91 16.09 -4.08 -3.88
N ALA A 92 14.83 -3.87 -4.21
CA ALA A 92 14.02 -2.85 -3.57
C ALA A 92 13.39 -3.33 -2.25
N GLY A 93 13.45 -4.63 -1.98
CA GLY A 93 12.87 -5.20 -0.77
C GLY A 93 11.41 -5.62 -0.91
N GLN A 94 10.96 -5.90 -2.14
CA GLN A 94 9.62 -6.41 -2.32
C GLN A 94 9.57 -7.87 -1.86
N THR A 95 8.83 -8.13 -0.79
CA THR A 95 8.71 -9.48 -0.21
C THR A 95 7.37 -10.14 -0.52
N VAL A 96 6.34 -9.35 -0.80
CA VAL A 96 5.04 -9.85 -1.22
C VAL A 96 4.81 -9.39 -2.66
N PHE A 97 4.61 -10.36 -3.57
CA PHE A 97 4.43 -10.06 -5.00
C PHE A 97 2.96 -9.86 -5.32
N HIS A 98 2.42 -8.84 -4.72
CA HIS A 98 1.15 -8.22 -4.95
C HIS A 98 1.39 -6.74 -4.68
N ILE A 99 1.27 -5.93 -5.70
CA ILE A 99 1.68 -4.52 -5.60
C ILE A 99 1.05 -3.84 -4.38
N HIS A 100 1.84 -3.05 -3.68
CA HIS A 100 1.35 -2.31 -2.52
C HIS A 100 2.14 -1.03 -2.33
N LEU A 101 1.43 0.01 -1.91
CA LEU A 101 2.02 1.29 -1.56
C LEU A 101 2.11 1.37 -0.04
N HIS A 102 3.31 1.67 0.46
CA HIS A 102 3.51 2.00 1.87
C HIS A 102 3.23 3.47 2.07
N LEU A 103 2.29 3.80 2.95
CA LEU A 103 2.05 5.16 3.42
C LEU A 103 2.70 5.30 4.79
N LEU A 104 3.72 6.14 4.89
CA LEU A 104 4.54 6.31 6.09
C LEU A 104 4.47 7.75 6.56
N GLY A 105 4.11 7.96 7.81
CA GLY A 105 4.03 9.30 8.37
C GLY A 105 4.08 9.31 9.89
N GLY A 106 4.02 10.49 10.46
CA GLY A 106 4.05 10.66 11.91
C GLY A 106 5.45 10.81 12.48
N ARG A 107 6.47 10.87 11.64
CA ARG A 107 7.85 11.18 12.01
C ARG A 107 8.58 11.79 10.82
N PRO A 108 9.67 12.51 11.05
CA PRO A 108 10.52 12.96 9.94
C PRO A 108 11.14 11.76 9.21
N MET A 109 11.20 11.87 7.89
CA MET A 109 11.88 10.92 7.03
C MET A 109 13.27 11.47 6.70
N THR A 110 14.19 10.56 6.39
CA THR A 110 15.56 10.96 6.04
C THR A 110 15.79 10.85 4.54
N TRP A 111 16.87 11.44 4.10
CA TRP A 111 17.34 11.36 2.73
C TRP A 111 18.82 10.98 2.72
N PRO A 112 19.26 10.01 1.89
CA PRO A 112 18.50 9.30 0.85
C PRO A 112 17.46 8.34 1.44
N PRO A 113 16.43 7.94 0.63
CA PRO A 113 15.30 7.17 1.15
C PRO A 113 15.59 5.69 1.42
N GLY A 114 16.77 5.25 1.14
CA GLY A 114 17.12 3.84 1.39
C GLY A 114 18.56 3.61 1.69
#